data_908d8b7e0e1250b2dfa9d16685112956
#
_entry.id   908d8b7e0e1250b2dfa9d16685112956
#
_cell.length_a   1.000
_cell.length_b   1.000
_cell.length_c   1.000
_cell.angle_alpha   90.00
_cell.angle_beta   90.00
_cell.angle_gamma   90.00
#
_symmetry.space_group_name_H-M   'P 1'
#
loop_
_entity.id
_entity.type
_entity.pdbx_description
1 polymer ?
#
loop_
_entity_poly.entity_id
_entity_poly.type
_entity_poly.pdbx_seq_one_letter_code
_entity_poly.pdbx_strand_id
1 'polypeptide(L)'
;ILADPDSVSYALIQFIKDKKNTLIETKCPIEKMKAIKNTIEIKGTFSAHLKDGVALSKFLYWIHKSKITNNSELLASNTIDNLRSKQPNFICTSFETISGFASNGAIVHYRVTKKSNKKFSNNNLFLCDSGGQYLEGTTDVTRTVAIGKPTKNMKHHFTIVLKGHIALASAIFPYGTTGNDLDLLARLPLWKNNMNYGHGTGHGVGSCLSVHEGPHRISKGSFVPLEPGMITSNEPGFYLTNKYGIRIENLMLVKKNKNMLAFETLTLAPIDINLVNYNLLTKEEINWLNNYHNKVFKNVSSKLDKQNKNWPVFILFI
;
A
#
# COMPACT_ATOMS: atom_id res chain seq x y z
N ILE A 1 -24.15 27.75 8.45
CA ILE A 1 -23.38 26.53 8.72
C ILE A 1 -23.17 25.80 7.40
N LEU A 2 -21.92 25.48 7.06
CA LEU A 2 -21.59 24.60 5.93
C LEU A 2 -21.62 23.15 6.40
N ALA A 3 -22.26 22.26 5.65
CA ALA A 3 -22.23 20.83 5.90
C ALA A 3 -22.17 20.03 4.60
N ASP A 4 -21.34 19.00 4.57
CA ASP A 4 -21.28 18.06 3.47
C ASP A 4 -22.30 16.93 3.72
N PRO A 5 -23.36 16.81 2.91
CA PRO A 5 -24.42 15.83 3.13
C PRO A 5 -23.95 14.37 3.02
N ASP A 6 -22.81 14.13 2.33
CA ASP A 6 -22.25 12.79 2.18
C ASP A 6 -21.41 12.34 3.39
N SER A 7 -21.01 13.26 4.27
CA SER A 7 -20.13 12.97 5.41
C SER A 7 -20.75 13.28 6.78
N VAL A 8 -21.74 14.18 6.82
CA VAL A 8 -22.40 14.59 8.06
C VAL A 8 -23.62 13.71 8.34
N SER A 9 -23.81 13.28 9.61
CA SER A 9 -24.98 12.47 9.97
C SER A 9 -26.30 13.22 9.75
N TYR A 10 -27.32 12.51 9.30
CA TYR A 10 -28.67 13.08 9.11
C TYR A 10 -29.22 13.74 10.38
N ALA A 11 -28.97 13.15 11.54
CA ALA A 11 -29.38 13.72 12.84
C ALA A 11 -28.81 15.13 13.07
N LEU A 12 -27.53 15.35 12.71
CA LEU A 12 -26.91 16.67 12.84
C LEU A 12 -27.50 17.67 11.84
N ILE A 13 -27.80 17.25 10.63
CA ILE A 13 -28.48 18.08 9.62
C ILE A 13 -29.86 18.53 10.16
N GLN A 14 -30.66 17.61 10.70
CA GLN A 14 -31.96 17.95 11.30
C GLN A 14 -31.79 18.91 12.47
N PHE A 15 -30.86 18.63 13.38
CA PHE A 15 -30.59 19.52 14.51
C PHE A 15 -30.24 20.96 14.08
N ILE A 16 -29.44 21.11 13.02
CA ILE A 16 -29.09 22.44 12.49
C ILE A 16 -30.35 23.14 11.95
N LYS A 17 -31.22 22.42 11.21
CA LYS A 17 -32.48 22.97 10.66
C LYS A 17 -33.47 23.34 11.78
N ASP A 18 -33.62 22.51 12.79
CA ASP A 18 -34.51 22.73 13.93
C ASP A 18 -34.11 23.97 14.75
N LYS A 19 -32.82 24.28 14.80
CA LYS A 19 -32.29 25.50 15.44
C LYS A 19 -32.41 26.76 14.57
N LYS A 20 -33.15 26.71 13.46
CA LYS A 20 -33.33 27.78 12.48
C LYS A 20 -32.03 28.43 11.96
N ASN A 21 -30.94 27.66 11.94
CA ASN A 21 -29.70 28.11 11.32
C ASN A 21 -29.78 27.97 9.79
N THR A 22 -29.13 28.87 9.10
CA THR A 22 -28.92 28.73 7.65
C THR A 22 -27.97 27.59 7.39
N LEU A 23 -28.44 26.54 6.72
CA LEU A 23 -27.64 25.41 6.27
C LEU A 23 -27.30 25.57 4.79
N ILE A 24 -26.01 25.51 4.46
CA ILE A 24 -25.51 25.48 3.08
C ILE A 24 -24.91 24.09 2.88
N GLU A 25 -25.59 23.28 2.07
CA GLU A 25 -25.13 21.95 1.71
C GLU A 25 -24.07 22.07 0.60
N THR A 26 -22.85 21.66 0.89
CA THR A 26 -21.72 21.73 -0.01
C THR A 26 -20.65 20.73 0.37
N LYS A 27 -19.79 20.33 -0.58
CA LYS A 27 -18.63 19.50 -0.27
C LYS A 27 -17.72 20.17 0.74
N CYS A 28 -17.16 19.37 1.67
CA CYS A 28 -16.27 19.88 2.71
C CYS A 28 -14.99 20.46 2.10
N PRO A 29 -14.74 21.77 2.20
CA PRO A 29 -13.53 22.38 1.61
C PRO A 29 -12.25 21.91 2.30
N ILE A 30 -12.35 21.48 3.58
CA ILE A 30 -11.21 21.01 4.37
C ILE A 30 -10.64 19.71 3.78
N GLU A 31 -11.47 18.83 3.20
CA GLU A 31 -10.98 17.60 2.58
C GLU A 31 -9.96 17.88 1.48
N LYS A 32 -10.26 18.82 0.57
CA LYS A 32 -9.34 19.19 -0.49
C LYS A 32 -8.09 19.87 0.05
N MET A 33 -8.23 20.74 1.06
CA MET A 33 -7.10 21.42 1.70
C MET A 33 -6.13 20.42 2.36
N LYS A 34 -6.65 19.39 3.02
CA LYS A 34 -5.84 18.32 3.63
C LYS A 34 -5.22 17.39 2.59
N ALA A 35 -5.90 17.15 1.46
CA ALA A 35 -5.44 16.23 0.42
C ALA A 35 -4.13 16.71 -0.22
N ILE A 36 -3.98 18.02 -0.43
CA ILE A 36 -2.79 18.63 -1.04
C ILE A 36 -1.79 18.95 0.07
N LYS A 37 -0.82 18.07 0.27
CA LYS A 37 0.20 18.20 1.31
C LYS A 37 1.15 19.36 0.99
N ASN A 38 1.43 20.17 2.01
CA ASN A 38 2.44 21.22 1.92
C ASN A 38 3.86 20.63 1.98
N THR A 39 4.87 21.48 1.80
CA THR A 39 6.27 21.05 1.74
C THR A 39 6.77 20.42 3.04
N ILE A 40 6.22 20.79 4.20
CA ILE A 40 6.60 20.22 5.50
C ILE A 40 5.98 18.83 5.65
N GLU A 41 4.69 18.67 5.33
CA GLU A 41 4.01 17.37 5.33
C GLU A 41 4.64 16.39 4.35
N ILE A 42 5.03 16.84 3.15
CA ILE A 42 5.74 16.01 2.18
C ILE A 42 7.08 15.53 2.73
N LYS A 43 7.89 16.43 3.31
CA LYS A 43 9.17 16.04 3.96
C LYS A 43 8.93 15.06 5.12
N GLY A 44 7.92 15.32 5.93
CA GLY A 44 7.51 14.43 7.00
C GLY A 44 7.13 13.05 6.49
N THR A 45 6.34 12.98 5.44
CA THR A 45 5.95 11.72 4.79
C THR A 45 7.16 10.90 4.32
N PHE A 46 8.16 11.50 3.68
CA PHE A 46 9.40 10.80 3.34
C PHE A 46 10.12 10.27 4.57
N SER A 47 10.17 11.04 5.67
CA SER A 47 10.76 10.60 6.94
C SER A 47 10.00 9.42 7.54
N ALA A 48 8.67 9.46 7.57
CA ALA A 48 7.83 8.37 8.05
C ALA A 48 8.06 7.07 7.24
N HIS A 49 8.07 7.17 5.90
CA HIS A 49 8.31 6.01 5.03
C HIS A 49 9.72 5.44 5.14
N LEU A 50 10.72 6.25 5.47
CA LEU A 50 12.07 5.76 5.75
C LEU A 50 12.11 4.92 7.04
N LYS A 51 11.47 5.38 8.11
CA LYS A 51 11.37 4.66 9.39
C LYS A 51 10.58 3.36 9.21
N ASP A 52 9.44 3.45 8.55
CA ASP A 52 8.59 2.31 8.25
C ASP A 52 9.31 1.27 7.37
N GLY A 53 10.05 1.74 6.36
CA GLY A 53 10.87 0.91 5.49
C GLY A 53 11.94 0.11 6.23
N VAL A 54 12.54 0.69 7.27
CA VAL A 54 13.48 -0.03 8.17
C VAL A 54 12.75 -1.13 8.94
N ALA A 55 11.58 -0.84 9.51
CA ALA A 55 10.78 -1.84 10.24
C ALA A 55 10.34 -2.98 9.31
N LEU A 56 9.82 -2.65 8.13
CA LEU A 56 9.40 -3.63 7.13
C LEU A 56 10.55 -4.48 6.60
N SER A 57 11.71 -3.89 6.33
CA SER A 57 12.88 -4.64 5.87
C SER A 57 13.33 -5.66 6.92
N LYS A 58 13.33 -5.30 8.21
CA LYS A 58 13.62 -6.23 9.32
C LYS A 58 12.55 -7.32 9.43
N PHE A 59 11.29 -6.97 9.26
CA PHE A 59 10.18 -7.91 9.30
C PHE A 59 10.25 -8.93 8.15
N LEU A 60 10.47 -8.49 6.93
CA LEU A 60 10.58 -9.37 5.76
C LEU A 60 11.80 -10.29 5.86
N TYR A 61 12.92 -9.77 6.39
CA TYR A 61 14.08 -10.59 6.70
C TYR A 61 13.75 -11.67 7.75
N TRP A 62 13.04 -11.29 8.83
CA TRP A 62 12.61 -12.22 9.87
C TRP A 62 11.71 -13.32 9.28
N ILE A 63 10.71 -12.98 8.45
CA ILE A 63 9.86 -13.96 7.75
C ILE A 63 10.71 -14.95 6.94
N HIS A 64 11.73 -14.45 6.23
CA HIS A 64 12.58 -15.29 5.36
C HIS A 64 13.52 -16.22 6.15
N LYS A 65 14.01 -15.78 7.31
CA LYS A 65 15.03 -16.51 8.10
C LYS A 65 14.45 -17.42 9.19
N SER A 66 13.28 -17.11 9.70
CA SER A 66 12.69 -17.91 10.77
C SER A 66 12.22 -19.29 10.26
N LYS A 67 12.28 -20.29 11.16
CA LYS A 67 11.73 -21.61 10.83
C LYS A 67 10.23 -21.49 10.58
N ILE A 68 9.78 -21.97 9.44
CA ILE A 68 8.39 -21.84 8.96
C ILE A 68 7.39 -22.32 10.01
N THR A 69 7.66 -23.47 10.64
CA THR A 69 6.77 -24.10 11.62
C THR A 69 6.60 -23.32 12.93
N ASN A 70 7.48 -22.35 13.19
CA ASN A 70 7.40 -21.51 14.40
C ASN A 70 6.58 -20.23 14.15
N ASN A 71 6.17 -19.96 12.91
CA ASN A 71 5.47 -18.75 12.54
C ASN A 71 3.96 -18.96 12.41
N SER A 72 3.23 -17.90 12.67
CA SER A 72 1.78 -17.84 12.48
C SER A 72 1.37 -16.41 12.13
N GLU A 73 0.14 -16.25 11.68
CA GLU A 73 -0.44 -14.94 11.34
C GLU A 73 -0.39 -13.97 12.52
N LEU A 74 -0.78 -14.38 13.73
CA LEU A 74 -0.71 -13.54 14.94
C LEU A 74 0.73 -13.16 15.30
N LEU A 75 1.66 -14.13 15.22
CA LEU A 75 3.05 -13.82 15.51
C LEU A 75 3.63 -12.83 14.49
N ALA A 76 3.28 -12.97 13.22
CA ALA A 76 3.71 -12.05 12.17
C ALA A 76 3.14 -10.63 12.38
N SER A 77 1.83 -10.52 12.67
CA SER A 77 1.20 -9.23 13.01
C SER A 77 1.90 -8.56 14.20
N ASN A 78 2.03 -9.27 15.32
CA ASN A 78 2.69 -8.73 16.51
C ASN A 78 4.17 -8.34 16.25
N THR A 79 4.85 -9.08 15.36
CA THR A 79 6.27 -8.82 15.05
C THR A 79 6.43 -7.51 14.29
N ILE A 80 5.62 -7.27 13.23
CA ILE A 80 5.71 -6.01 12.48
C ILE A 80 5.31 -4.82 13.36
N ASP A 81 4.25 -4.94 14.17
CA ASP A 81 3.80 -3.88 15.05
C ASP A 81 4.88 -3.54 16.11
N ASN A 82 5.55 -4.55 16.68
CA ASN A 82 6.68 -4.35 17.60
C ASN A 82 7.92 -3.74 16.90
N LEU A 83 8.18 -4.04 15.64
CA LEU A 83 9.29 -3.43 14.90
C LEU A 83 9.01 -1.96 14.57
N ARG A 84 7.75 -1.60 14.29
CA ARG A 84 7.30 -0.22 14.10
C ARG A 84 7.34 0.57 15.39
N SER A 85 6.89 0.01 16.51
CA SER A 85 6.88 0.69 17.81
C SER A 85 8.27 1.12 18.30
N LYS A 86 9.32 0.50 17.77
CA LYS A 86 10.71 0.87 18.04
C LYS A 86 11.26 2.00 17.17
N GLN A 87 10.48 2.46 16.18
CA GLN A 87 10.90 3.58 15.34
C GLN A 87 10.64 4.92 16.03
N PRO A 88 11.52 5.92 15.83
CA PRO A 88 11.30 7.26 16.40
C PRO A 88 9.98 7.86 15.93
N ASN A 89 9.27 8.52 16.84
CA ASN A 89 8.00 9.23 16.61
C ASN A 89 6.83 8.34 16.12
N PHE A 90 6.93 7.02 16.30
CA PHE A 90 5.79 6.13 16.11
C PHE A 90 4.73 6.39 17.20
N ILE A 91 3.47 6.48 16.80
CA ILE A 91 2.34 6.73 17.70
C ILE A 91 1.54 5.44 17.92
N CYS A 92 1.05 4.86 16.81
CA CYS A 92 0.26 3.63 16.79
C CYS A 92 0.27 3.04 15.37
N THR A 93 -0.35 1.90 15.17
CA THR A 93 -0.66 1.40 13.83
C THR A 93 -1.68 2.32 13.14
N SER A 94 -1.55 2.51 11.82
CA SER A 94 -2.52 3.32 11.05
C SER A 94 -3.86 2.61 10.86
N PHE A 95 -3.84 1.29 10.96
CA PHE A 95 -5.00 0.39 11.02
C PHE A 95 -4.56 -0.96 11.61
N GLU A 96 -5.53 -1.82 11.90
CA GLU A 96 -5.27 -3.17 12.41
C GLU A 96 -4.59 -4.03 11.33
N THR A 97 -3.39 -4.55 11.63
CA THR A 97 -2.59 -5.31 10.67
C THR A 97 -3.35 -6.51 10.09
N ILE A 98 -3.48 -6.55 8.77
CA ILE A 98 -3.99 -7.69 8.02
C ILE A 98 -2.83 -8.68 7.83
N SER A 99 -2.94 -9.84 8.44
CA SER A 99 -1.91 -10.88 8.41
C SER A 99 -2.56 -12.19 7.97
N GLY A 100 -2.56 -12.48 6.67
CA GLY A 100 -3.30 -13.59 6.06
C GLY A 100 -2.39 -14.62 5.41
N PHE A 101 -2.37 -15.85 5.94
CA PHE A 101 -1.63 -16.97 5.38
C PHE A 101 -2.56 -17.88 4.57
N ALA A 102 -2.11 -18.31 3.39
CA ALA A 102 -2.86 -19.21 2.52
C ALA A 102 -4.29 -18.66 2.25
N SER A 103 -5.34 -19.46 2.48
CA SER A 103 -6.72 -19.07 2.19
C SER A 103 -7.21 -17.85 2.99
N ASN A 104 -6.61 -17.53 4.15
CA ASN A 104 -6.96 -16.31 4.88
C ASN A 104 -6.49 -15.06 4.12
N GLY A 105 -5.37 -15.12 3.39
CA GLY A 105 -4.92 -14.05 2.51
C GLY A 105 -5.87 -13.74 1.35
N ALA A 106 -6.80 -14.64 1.02
CA ALA A 106 -7.83 -14.38 0.00
C ALA A 106 -9.00 -13.51 0.51
N ILE A 107 -9.04 -13.20 1.80
CA ILE A 107 -10.02 -12.30 2.40
C ILE A 107 -9.40 -10.90 2.45
N VAL A 108 -9.92 -9.95 1.65
CA VAL A 108 -9.31 -8.63 1.42
C VAL A 108 -9.02 -7.88 2.72
N HIS A 109 -10.00 -7.84 3.64
CA HIS A 109 -9.87 -7.20 4.97
C HIS A 109 -9.86 -8.25 6.09
N TYR A 110 -8.99 -9.25 5.95
CA TYR A 110 -8.88 -10.32 6.94
C TYR A 110 -8.40 -9.77 8.30
N ARG A 111 -9.09 -10.15 9.36
CA ARG A 111 -8.66 -9.89 10.73
C ARG A 111 -8.28 -11.18 11.42
N VAL A 112 -7.02 -11.27 11.78
CA VAL A 112 -6.52 -12.45 12.50
C VAL A 112 -6.98 -12.42 13.96
N THR A 113 -7.51 -13.55 14.43
CA THR A 113 -7.91 -13.76 15.82
C THR A 113 -7.26 -15.02 16.37
N LYS A 114 -7.29 -15.23 17.67
CA LYS A 114 -6.81 -16.50 18.28
C LYS A 114 -7.48 -17.72 17.64
N LYS A 115 -8.77 -17.62 17.26
CA LYS A 115 -9.56 -18.72 16.67
C LYS A 115 -9.22 -18.94 15.20
N SER A 116 -8.98 -17.89 14.43
CA SER A 116 -8.73 -17.95 12.97
C SER A 116 -7.24 -18.05 12.61
N ASN A 117 -6.34 -17.86 13.58
CA ASN A 117 -4.89 -17.85 13.40
C ASN A 117 -4.35 -19.15 12.79
N LYS A 118 -3.72 -19.02 11.63
CA LYS A 118 -3.04 -20.15 10.97
C LYS A 118 -1.54 -20.14 11.26
N LYS A 119 -1.00 -21.34 11.55
CA LYS A 119 0.43 -21.58 11.52
C LYS A 119 0.91 -21.63 10.06
N PHE A 120 2.11 -21.14 9.81
CA PHE A 120 2.70 -21.21 8.47
C PHE A 120 3.08 -22.66 8.12
N SER A 121 2.94 -22.97 6.84
CA SER A 121 3.36 -24.23 6.24
C SER A 121 4.03 -23.98 4.91
N ASN A 122 4.79 -24.93 4.40
CA ASN A 122 5.51 -24.80 3.14
C ASN A 122 4.60 -24.62 1.93
N ASN A 123 5.16 -24.00 0.89
CA ASN A 123 4.59 -23.90 -0.45
C ASN A 123 3.28 -23.12 -0.52
N ASN A 124 3.20 -22.00 0.20
CA ASN A 124 2.05 -21.12 0.16
C ASN A 124 2.46 -19.63 0.22
N LEU A 125 1.48 -18.73 0.17
CA LEU A 125 1.68 -17.29 0.23
C LEU A 125 1.26 -16.74 1.59
N PHE A 126 1.98 -15.73 2.03
CA PHE A 126 1.63 -14.90 3.16
C PHE A 126 1.46 -13.46 2.70
N LEU A 127 0.29 -12.89 2.94
CA LEU A 127 -0.04 -11.51 2.67
C LEU A 127 -0.04 -10.74 3.99
N CYS A 128 0.75 -9.68 4.07
CA CYS A 128 0.77 -8.75 5.18
C CYS A 128 0.49 -7.34 4.66
N ASP A 129 -0.60 -6.76 5.15
CA ASP A 129 -1.00 -5.39 4.90
C ASP A 129 -1.05 -4.64 6.22
N SER A 130 -0.32 -3.53 6.31
CA SER A 130 -0.05 -2.88 7.59
C SER A 130 0.52 -1.49 7.40
N GLY A 131 0.34 -0.63 8.39
CA GLY A 131 0.88 0.71 8.37
C GLY A 131 1.10 1.30 9.76
N GLY A 132 1.74 2.44 9.82
CA GLY A 132 2.01 3.17 11.06
C GLY A 132 1.64 4.63 10.99
N GLN A 133 1.17 5.15 12.11
CA GLN A 133 1.06 6.57 12.38
C GLN A 133 2.36 7.04 13.02
N TYR A 134 3.02 7.97 12.34
CA TYR A 134 4.18 8.69 12.85
C TYR A 134 3.80 10.16 12.98
N LEU A 135 4.42 10.91 13.89
CA LEU A 135 4.17 12.36 14.02
C LEU A 135 4.31 13.11 12.70
N GLU A 136 5.14 12.59 11.79
CA GLU A 136 5.44 13.22 10.50
C GLU A 136 4.58 12.72 9.34
N GLY A 137 3.80 11.63 9.52
CA GLY A 137 2.98 11.10 8.42
C GLY A 137 2.41 9.72 8.71
N THR A 138 1.55 9.28 7.79
CA THR A 138 0.88 7.98 7.82
C THR A 138 1.49 7.07 6.77
N THR A 139 1.73 5.80 7.11
CA THR A 139 2.17 4.78 6.15
C THR A 139 1.12 3.71 5.96
N ASP A 140 1.15 3.10 4.77
CA ASP A 140 0.32 1.99 4.35
C ASP A 140 1.09 1.16 3.34
N VAL A 141 1.12 -0.17 3.53
CA VAL A 141 1.88 -1.05 2.64
C VAL A 141 1.43 -2.49 2.73
N THR A 142 1.20 -3.09 1.58
CA THR A 142 1.01 -4.53 1.48
C THR A 142 2.20 -5.21 0.82
N ARG A 143 2.63 -6.32 1.41
CA ARG A 143 3.56 -7.27 0.79
C ARG A 143 3.00 -8.69 0.82
N THR A 144 3.10 -9.36 -0.32
CA THR A 144 2.87 -10.79 -0.42
C THR A 144 4.21 -11.48 -0.59
N VAL A 145 4.49 -12.49 0.25
CA VAL A 145 5.75 -13.23 0.25
C VAL A 145 5.53 -14.73 0.15
N ALA A 146 6.48 -15.44 -0.43
CA ALA A 146 6.48 -16.89 -0.52
C ALA A 146 6.94 -17.50 0.81
N ILE A 147 6.16 -18.45 1.33
CA ILE A 147 6.57 -19.31 2.44
C ILE A 147 6.95 -20.68 1.87
N GLY A 148 8.25 -20.98 1.83
CA GLY A 148 8.79 -22.11 1.10
C GLY A 148 8.82 -21.89 -0.41
N LYS A 149 8.65 -22.94 -1.21
CA LYS A 149 8.77 -22.88 -2.66
C LYS A 149 7.42 -22.53 -3.31
N PRO A 150 7.30 -21.36 -4.00
CA PRO A 150 6.06 -21.01 -4.66
C PRO A 150 5.80 -21.85 -5.91
N THR A 151 4.52 -22.12 -6.21
CA THR A 151 4.11 -22.81 -7.43
C THR A 151 4.23 -21.89 -8.67
N LYS A 152 4.20 -22.49 -9.87
CA LYS A 152 4.20 -21.75 -11.13
C LYS A 152 3.00 -20.78 -11.20
N ASN A 153 1.81 -21.20 -10.75
CA ASN A 153 0.60 -20.36 -10.74
C ASN A 153 0.74 -19.18 -9.77
N MET A 154 1.31 -19.38 -8.58
CA MET A 154 1.57 -18.28 -7.64
C MET A 154 2.48 -17.23 -8.25
N LYS A 155 3.58 -17.66 -8.89
CA LYS A 155 4.50 -16.76 -9.62
C LYS A 155 3.79 -16.04 -10.78
N HIS A 156 2.97 -16.74 -11.54
CA HIS A 156 2.20 -16.15 -12.64
C HIS A 156 1.27 -15.03 -12.09
N HIS A 157 0.40 -15.36 -11.15
CA HIS A 157 -0.57 -14.41 -10.61
C HIS A 157 0.13 -13.20 -9.93
N PHE A 158 1.18 -13.45 -9.15
CA PHE A 158 1.95 -12.37 -8.52
C PHE A 158 2.57 -11.43 -9.57
N THR A 159 3.14 -11.99 -10.63
CA THR A 159 3.78 -11.19 -11.68
C THR A 159 2.75 -10.36 -12.45
N ILE A 160 1.55 -10.89 -12.70
CA ILE A 160 0.48 -10.12 -13.34
C ILE A 160 0.01 -8.96 -12.45
N VAL A 161 -0.14 -9.17 -11.13
CA VAL A 161 -0.43 -8.09 -10.17
C VAL A 161 0.70 -7.05 -10.15
N LEU A 162 1.96 -7.50 -10.14
CA LEU A 162 3.14 -6.63 -10.21
C LEU A 162 3.15 -5.76 -11.47
N LYS A 163 2.79 -6.32 -12.64
CA LYS A 163 2.66 -5.55 -13.90
C LYS A 163 1.63 -4.42 -13.75
N GLY A 164 0.49 -4.69 -13.13
CA GLY A 164 -0.53 -3.67 -12.84
C GLY A 164 0.00 -2.58 -11.91
N HIS A 165 0.71 -2.98 -10.85
CA HIS A 165 1.35 -2.06 -9.93
C HIS A 165 2.39 -1.16 -10.62
N ILE A 166 3.25 -1.73 -11.46
CA ILE A 166 4.28 -0.99 -12.22
C ILE A 166 3.63 -0.05 -13.23
N ALA A 167 2.61 -0.50 -13.96
CA ALA A 167 1.94 0.31 -14.97
C ALA A 167 1.37 1.60 -14.37
N LEU A 168 0.72 1.52 -13.21
CA LEU A 168 0.21 2.70 -12.51
C LEU A 168 1.35 3.55 -11.92
N ALA A 169 2.35 2.93 -11.26
CA ALA A 169 3.46 3.64 -10.64
C ALA A 169 4.32 4.41 -11.66
N SER A 170 4.36 3.96 -12.92
CA SER A 170 5.14 4.58 -14.01
C SER A 170 4.33 5.60 -14.83
N ALA A 171 3.07 5.83 -14.48
CA ALA A 171 2.19 6.68 -15.28
C ALA A 171 2.66 8.15 -15.30
N ILE A 172 2.63 8.74 -16.49
CA ILE A 172 2.73 10.18 -16.72
C ILE A 172 1.40 10.60 -17.34
N PHE A 173 0.75 11.60 -16.76
CA PHE A 173 -0.62 11.95 -17.13
C PHE A 173 -0.85 13.46 -17.10
N PRO A 174 -1.79 14.00 -17.91
CA PRO A 174 -2.08 15.43 -17.95
C PRO A 174 -2.78 15.93 -16.68
N TYR A 175 -2.74 17.23 -16.45
CA TYR A 175 -3.58 17.88 -15.44
C TYR A 175 -5.06 17.62 -15.74
N GLY A 176 -5.87 17.47 -14.71
CA GLY A 176 -7.29 17.13 -14.81
C GLY A 176 -7.58 15.63 -14.86
N THR A 177 -6.55 14.77 -14.97
CA THR A 177 -6.71 13.30 -14.88
C THR A 177 -7.25 12.89 -13.51
N THR A 178 -8.22 12.02 -13.53
CA THR A 178 -8.89 11.52 -12.33
C THR A 178 -8.43 10.11 -11.97
N GLY A 179 -8.75 9.65 -10.76
CA GLY A 179 -8.46 8.27 -10.38
C GLY A 179 -9.25 7.24 -11.18
N ASN A 180 -10.43 7.61 -11.71
CA ASN A 180 -11.21 6.77 -12.63
C ASN A 180 -10.43 6.47 -13.93
N ASP A 181 -9.68 7.45 -14.44
CA ASP A 181 -8.90 7.29 -15.67
C ASP A 181 -7.68 6.38 -15.45
N LEU A 182 -7.07 6.47 -14.26
CA LEU A 182 -5.85 5.74 -13.90
C LEU A 182 -6.09 4.30 -13.42
N ASP A 183 -7.26 3.99 -12.88
CA ASP A 183 -7.61 2.65 -12.35
C ASP A 183 -7.41 1.56 -13.41
N LEU A 184 -7.72 1.87 -14.67
CA LEU A 184 -7.56 0.96 -15.79
C LEU A 184 -6.10 0.51 -15.99
N LEU A 185 -5.11 1.37 -15.73
CA LEU A 185 -3.70 1.03 -15.91
C LEU A 185 -3.30 -0.17 -15.05
N ALA A 186 -3.76 -0.20 -13.80
CA ALA A 186 -3.50 -1.31 -12.90
C ALA A 186 -4.30 -2.57 -13.25
N ARG A 187 -5.53 -2.42 -13.76
CA ARG A 187 -6.42 -3.56 -14.07
C ARG A 187 -6.12 -4.22 -15.39
N LEU A 188 -5.63 -3.49 -16.38
CA LEU A 188 -5.47 -3.99 -17.75
C LEU A 188 -4.59 -5.24 -17.85
N PRO A 189 -3.42 -5.35 -17.18
CA PRO A 189 -2.63 -6.58 -17.16
C PRO A 189 -3.41 -7.78 -16.58
N LEU A 190 -4.23 -7.56 -15.54
CA LEU A 190 -5.05 -8.59 -14.93
C LEU A 190 -6.17 -9.04 -15.89
N TRP A 191 -6.91 -8.12 -16.47
CA TRP A 191 -8.00 -8.44 -17.41
C TRP A 191 -7.54 -9.22 -18.63
N LYS A 192 -6.34 -8.89 -19.17
CA LYS A 192 -5.71 -9.68 -20.25
C LYS A 192 -5.39 -11.12 -19.86
N ASN A 193 -5.40 -11.43 -18.56
CA ASN A 193 -5.16 -12.76 -18.00
C ASN A 193 -6.41 -13.36 -17.33
N ASN A 194 -7.61 -12.84 -17.62
CA ASN A 194 -8.89 -13.25 -17.00
C ASN A 194 -8.87 -13.14 -15.47
N MET A 195 -8.14 -12.16 -14.94
CA MET A 195 -8.02 -11.87 -13.49
C MET A 195 -8.65 -10.52 -13.19
N ASN A 196 -9.17 -10.35 -11.97
CA ASN A 196 -9.69 -9.07 -11.49
C ASN A 196 -9.65 -9.03 -9.96
N TYR A 197 -9.88 -7.85 -9.37
CA TYR A 197 -10.08 -7.64 -7.94
C TYR A 197 -11.25 -6.69 -7.68
N GLY A 198 -11.93 -6.90 -6.53
CA GLY A 198 -13.20 -6.23 -6.21
C GLY A 198 -13.08 -4.92 -5.44
N HIS A 199 -11.86 -4.48 -5.08
CA HIS A 199 -11.64 -3.22 -4.35
C HIS A 199 -11.10 -2.12 -5.27
N GLY A 200 -10.99 -0.88 -4.77
CA GLY A 200 -10.31 0.22 -5.46
C GLY A 200 -8.83 -0.07 -5.65
N THR A 201 -8.23 0.51 -6.67
CA THR A 201 -6.78 0.40 -6.90
C THR A 201 -5.97 1.29 -5.96
N GLY A 202 -6.61 2.32 -5.39
CA GLY A 202 -5.96 3.21 -4.45
C GLY A 202 -6.92 4.20 -3.80
N HIS A 203 -6.45 4.79 -2.72
CA HIS A 203 -7.17 5.80 -1.93
C HIS A 203 -6.20 6.91 -1.53
N GLY A 204 -6.74 8.08 -1.18
CA GLY A 204 -5.95 9.14 -0.57
C GLY A 204 -5.50 8.77 0.84
N VAL A 205 -4.42 9.39 1.30
CA VAL A 205 -3.83 9.15 2.62
C VAL A 205 -3.57 10.47 3.33
N GLY A 206 -3.91 10.54 4.61
CA GLY A 206 -3.68 11.69 5.47
C GLY A 206 -2.22 11.86 5.91
N SER A 207 -1.87 13.01 6.45
CA SER A 207 -0.56 13.27 7.06
C SER A 207 -0.69 13.21 8.57
N CYS A 208 -0.33 12.09 9.19
CA CYS A 208 -0.63 11.75 10.60
C CYS A 208 -2.13 11.82 10.90
N LEU A 209 -2.93 11.42 9.94
CA LEU A 209 -4.40 11.41 9.94
C LEU A 209 -4.91 10.07 9.36
N SER A 210 -6.15 10.04 8.84
CA SER A 210 -6.75 8.81 8.34
C SER A 210 -5.93 8.16 7.24
N VAL A 211 -5.70 6.84 7.34
CA VAL A 211 -5.08 6.05 6.28
C VAL A 211 -5.92 6.08 5.00
N HIS A 212 -7.25 6.01 5.13
CA HIS A 212 -8.19 6.26 4.04
C HIS A 212 -8.71 7.70 4.15
N GLU A 213 -8.10 8.62 3.42
CA GLU A 213 -8.47 10.04 3.44
C GLU A 213 -8.76 10.55 2.03
N GLY A 214 -10.02 10.96 1.80
CA GLY A 214 -10.44 11.56 0.54
C GLY A 214 -9.88 12.97 0.31
N PRO A 215 -10.37 13.67 -0.74
CA PRO A 215 -11.51 13.28 -1.61
C PRO A 215 -11.14 12.38 -2.79
N HIS A 216 -9.86 12.24 -3.15
CA HIS A 216 -9.40 11.47 -4.30
C HIS A 216 -9.23 9.99 -3.98
N ARG A 217 -9.48 9.16 -4.99
CA ARG A 217 -9.23 7.70 -4.98
C ARG A 217 -8.80 7.28 -6.38
N ILE A 218 -8.11 6.16 -6.51
CA ILE A 218 -7.88 5.50 -7.80
C ILE A 218 -8.84 4.32 -7.89
N SER A 219 -10.01 4.56 -8.46
CA SER A 219 -11.07 3.55 -8.60
C SER A 219 -12.11 4.00 -9.60
N LYS A 220 -12.89 3.05 -10.12
CA LYS A 220 -14.06 3.34 -10.93
C LYS A 220 -15.01 4.29 -10.17
N GLY A 221 -15.48 5.33 -10.86
CA GLY A 221 -16.41 6.33 -10.30
C GLY A 221 -15.76 7.42 -9.44
N SER A 222 -14.43 7.49 -9.37
CA SER A 222 -13.71 8.55 -8.68
C SER A 222 -13.30 9.66 -9.66
N PHE A 223 -14.01 10.78 -9.64
CA PHE A 223 -13.87 11.87 -10.61
C PHE A 223 -13.16 13.12 -10.05
N VAL A 224 -12.56 13.02 -8.87
CA VAL A 224 -11.72 14.11 -8.34
C VAL A 224 -10.39 14.10 -9.07
N PRO A 225 -9.98 15.21 -9.73
CA PRO A 225 -8.69 15.30 -10.38
C PRO A 225 -7.55 15.16 -9.38
N LEU A 226 -6.49 14.47 -9.79
CA LEU A 226 -5.27 14.39 -8.99
C LEU A 226 -4.46 15.67 -9.14
N GLU A 227 -3.95 16.17 -8.02
CA GLU A 227 -3.16 17.40 -7.96
C GLU A 227 -1.79 17.14 -7.29
N PRO A 228 -0.74 17.91 -7.66
CA PRO A 228 0.57 17.81 -7.00
C PRO A 228 0.46 18.00 -5.49
N GLY A 229 1.11 17.15 -4.73
CA GLY A 229 1.04 17.12 -3.27
C GLY A 229 0.03 16.11 -2.71
N MET A 230 -0.85 15.55 -3.54
CA MET A 230 -1.72 14.45 -3.11
C MET A 230 -0.93 13.16 -2.92
N ILE A 231 -1.27 12.39 -1.88
CA ILE A 231 -0.70 11.07 -1.61
C ILE A 231 -1.80 10.04 -1.86
N THR A 232 -1.47 8.99 -2.61
CA THR A 232 -2.42 7.91 -2.92
C THR A 232 -1.76 6.54 -2.79
N SER A 233 -2.52 5.51 -2.41
CA SER A 233 -2.08 4.12 -2.52
C SER A 233 -2.12 3.65 -3.98
N ASN A 234 -1.36 2.59 -4.26
CA ASN A 234 -1.34 1.81 -5.48
C ASN A 234 -1.27 0.35 -5.07
N GLU A 235 -2.43 -0.31 -5.02
CA GLU A 235 -2.63 -1.58 -4.33
C GLU A 235 -3.41 -2.64 -5.15
N PRO A 236 -3.09 -2.88 -6.43
CA PRO A 236 -3.73 -3.95 -7.18
C PRO A 236 -3.54 -5.30 -6.48
N GLY A 237 -4.52 -6.18 -6.63
CA GLY A 237 -4.50 -7.49 -6.01
C GLY A 237 -5.15 -8.58 -6.86
N PHE A 238 -5.05 -9.82 -6.38
CA PHE A 238 -5.76 -10.98 -6.91
C PHE A 238 -6.04 -11.97 -5.78
N TYR A 239 -7.28 -12.41 -5.66
CA TYR A 239 -7.74 -13.23 -4.53
C TYR A 239 -8.40 -14.51 -5.03
N LEU A 240 -7.72 -15.63 -4.79
CA LEU A 240 -8.23 -16.95 -5.18
C LEU A 240 -8.86 -17.63 -3.96
N THR A 241 -10.19 -17.58 -3.90
CA THR A 241 -10.99 -18.08 -2.78
C THR A 241 -10.52 -19.48 -2.33
N ASN A 242 -10.41 -19.67 -1.02
CA ASN A 242 -9.92 -20.88 -0.36
C ASN A 242 -8.47 -21.30 -0.70
N LYS A 243 -7.70 -20.44 -1.40
CA LYS A 243 -6.30 -20.74 -1.76
C LYS A 243 -5.34 -19.70 -1.22
N TYR A 244 -5.31 -18.49 -1.79
CA TYR A 244 -4.41 -17.41 -1.38
C TYR A 244 -4.87 -16.06 -1.95
N GLY A 245 -4.39 -14.99 -1.34
CA GLY A 245 -4.47 -13.64 -1.88
C GLY A 245 -3.09 -13.08 -2.22
N ILE A 246 -3.08 -12.15 -3.14
CA ILE A 246 -1.92 -11.36 -3.56
C ILE A 246 -2.36 -9.90 -3.59
N ARG A 247 -1.61 -9.03 -2.91
CA ARG A 247 -1.68 -7.57 -3.03
C ARG A 247 -0.26 -7.03 -2.98
N ILE A 248 0.04 -6.09 -3.84
CA ILE A 248 1.32 -5.35 -3.85
C ILE A 248 0.95 -3.89 -3.76
N GLU A 249 1.34 -3.27 -2.66
CA GLU A 249 0.99 -1.89 -2.37
C GLU A 249 2.17 -1.01 -2.05
N ASN A 250 2.17 0.17 -2.61
CA ASN A 250 2.99 1.30 -2.22
C ASN A 250 2.14 2.56 -2.12
N LEU A 251 2.52 3.47 -1.25
CA LEU A 251 2.05 4.86 -1.31
C LEU A 251 2.89 5.66 -2.32
N MET A 252 2.22 6.56 -3.00
CA MET A 252 2.80 7.41 -4.04
C MET A 252 2.40 8.87 -3.83
N LEU A 253 3.33 9.79 -4.09
CA LEU A 253 3.12 11.23 -4.14
C LEU A 253 2.88 11.66 -5.59
N VAL A 254 1.80 12.42 -5.83
CA VAL A 254 1.59 13.11 -7.11
C VAL A 254 2.52 14.30 -7.20
N LYS A 255 3.32 14.37 -8.26
CA LYS A 255 4.27 15.46 -8.50
C LYS A 255 4.20 16.03 -9.90
N LYS A 256 4.67 17.25 -10.05
CA LYS A 256 4.85 17.88 -11.36
C LYS A 256 5.96 17.17 -12.15
N ASN A 257 5.73 16.92 -13.42
CA ASN A 257 6.69 16.42 -14.39
C ASN A 257 6.60 17.25 -15.68
N LYS A 258 7.36 18.34 -15.75
CA LYS A 258 7.24 19.37 -16.81
C LYS A 258 5.80 19.90 -16.86
N ASN A 259 5.12 19.78 -18.00
CA ASN A 259 3.72 20.15 -18.22
C ASN A 259 2.71 19.03 -17.93
N MET A 260 3.16 17.94 -17.32
CA MET A 260 2.35 16.77 -16.95
C MET A 260 2.47 16.50 -15.44
N LEU A 261 1.79 15.47 -14.98
CA LEU A 261 1.92 14.89 -13.64
C LEU A 261 2.54 13.50 -13.72
N ALA A 262 3.17 13.06 -12.61
CA ALA A 262 3.70 11.72 -12.46
C ALA A 262 3.63 11.32 -10.99
N PHE A 263 3.85 10.04 -10.71
CA PHE A 263 3.97 9.52 -9.35
C PHE A 263 5.43 9.42 -8.90
N GLU A 264 5.65 9.69 -7.62
CA GLU A 264 6.87 9.33 -6.92
C GLU A 264 6.55 8.33 -5.81
N THR A 265 7.08 7.11 -5.93
CA THR A 265 6.88 6.08 -4.90
C THR A 265 7.53 6.50 -3.58
N LEU A 266 6.75 6.49 -2.50
CA LEU A 266 7.16 6.82 -1.14
C LEU A 266 7.62 5.58 -0.37
N THR A 267 6.88 4.47 -0.48
CA THR A 267 7.13 3.23 0.27
C THR A 267 8.50 2.64 -0.03
N LEU A 268 9.22 2.29 1.03
CA LEU A 268 10.59 1.74 0.98
C LEU A 268 10.61 0.31 1.54
N ALA A 269 9.89 -0.61 0.90
CA ALA A 269 9.83 -2.02 1.29
C ALA A 269 10.19 -2.93 0.11
N PRO A 270 11.05 -3.95 0.28
CA PRO A 270 11.35 -4.89 -0.81
C PRO A 270 10.12 -5.64 -1.31
N ILE A 271 10.09 -5.94 -2.60
CA ILE A 271 9.13 -6.83 -3.25
C ILE A 271 9.78 -8.22 -3.35
N ASP A 272 9.04 -9.30 -3.04
CA ASP A 272 9.59 -10.66 -3.05
C ASP A 272 9.86 -11.16 -4.47
N ILE A 273 11.12 -11.16 -4.88
CA ILE A 273 11.57 -11.61 -6.20
C ILE A 273 11.41 -13.12 -6.41
N ASN A 274 11.29 -13.93 -5.34
CA ASN A 274 11.01 -15.36 -5.48
C ASN A 274 9.65 -15.64 -6.13
N LEU A 275 8.73 -14.65 -6.06
CA LEU A 275 7.41 -14.70 -6.67
C LEU A 275 7.38 -14.14 -8.10
N VAL A 276 8.48 -13.58 -8.59
CA VAL A 276 8.53 -13.00 -9.93
C VAL A 276 8.84 -14.07 -10.98
N ASN A 277 8.03 -14.10 -12.04
CA ASN A 277 8.33 -14.80 -13.28
C ASN A 277 8.85 -13.78 -14.30
N TYR A 278 10.16 -13.66 -14.41
CA TYR A 278 10.83 -12.66 -15.25
C TYR A 278 10.49 -12.79 -16.75
N ASN A 279 10.13 -13.98 -17.21
CA ASN A 279 9.72 -14.20 -18.62
C ASN A 279 8.41 -13.47 -18.99
N LEU A 280 7.65 -13.01 -17.99
CA LEU A 280 6.42 -12.25 -18.21
C LEU A 280 6.64 -10.73 -18.14
N LEU A 281 7.80 -10.28 -17.70
CA LEU A 281 8.13 -8.86 -17.58
C LEU A 281 8.81 -8.35 -18.86
N THR A 282 8.52 -7.10 -19.22
CA THR A 282 9.29 -6.38 -20.24
C THR A 282 10.61 -5.88 -19.66
N LYS A 283 11.53 -5.42 -20.51
CA LYS A 283 12.79 -4.80 -20.06
C LYS A 283 12.54 -3.56 -19.20
N GLU A 284 11.55 -2.76 -19.54
CA GLU A 284 11.17 -1.56 -18.80
C GLU A 284 10.64 -1.92 -17.41
N GLU A 285 9.83 -2.98 -17.30
CA GLU A 285 9.31 -3.46 -16.00
C GLU A 285 10.42 -4.04 -15.11
N ILE A 286 11.37 -4.77 -15.69
CA ILE A 286 12.57 -5.25 -14.98
C ILE A 286 13.42 -4.07 -14.51
N ASN A 287 13.63 -3.07 -15.35
CA ASN A 287 14.38 -1.86 -15.00
C ASN A 287 13.68 -1.07 -13.87
N TRP A 288 12.35 -0.96 -13.94
CA TRP A 288 11.57 -0.33 -12.86
C TRP A 288 11.78 -1.07 -11.53
N LEU A 289 11.64 -2.40 -11.52
CA LEU A 289 11.80 -3.22 -10.32
C LEU A 289 13.21 -3.11 -9.73
N ASN A 290 14.24 -3.15 -10.57
CA ASN A 290 15.63 -2.97 -10.15
C ASN A 290 15.87 -1.58 -9.58
N ASN A 291 15.38 -0.53 -10.22
CA ASN A 291 15.49 0.86 -9.75
C ASN A 291 14.75 1.05 -8.41
N TYR A 292 13.57 0.43 -8.26
CA TYR A 292 12.83 0.45 -7.01
C TYR A 292 13.63 -0.21 -5.88
N HIS A 293 14.15 -1.43 -6.08
CA HIS A 293 14.97 -2.11 -5.08
C HIS A 293 16.26 -1.33 -4.76
N ASN A 294 16.90 -0.72 -5.75
CA ASN A 294 18.04 0.18 -5.56
C ASN A 294 17.67 1.38 -4.67
N LYS A 295 16.51 2.02 -4.94
CA LYS A 295 16.00 3.11 -4.10
C LYS A 295 15.79 2.64 -2.66
N VAL A 296 15.15 1.48 -2.45
CA VAL A 296 14.95 0.90 -1.13
C VAL A 296 16.29 0.67 -0.43
N PHE A 297 17.22 -0.04 -1.07
CA PHE A 297 18.52 -0.34 -0.50
C PHE A 297 19.32 0.90 -0.11
N LYS A 298 19.43 1.89 -0.99
CA LYS A 298 20.16 3.14 -0.74
C LYS A 298 19.63 3.89 0.47
N ASN A 299 18.31 3.87 0.69
CA ASN A 299 17.68 4.62 1.78
C ASN A 299 17.72 3.87 3.12
N VAL A 300 17.49 2.55 3.13
CA VAL A 300 17.31 1.81 4.39
C VAL A 300 18.58 1.09 4.87
N SER A 301 19.51 0.74 3.97
CA SER A 301 20.64 -0.14 4.30
C SER A 301 21.56 0.39 5.41
N SER A 302 21.78 1.71 5.48
CA SER A 302 22.61 2.33 6.53
C SER A 302 21.99 2.24 7.93
N LYS A 303 20.68 1.97 8.00
CA LYS A 303 19.90 1.88 9.25
C LYS A 303 19.60 0.44 9.65
N LEU A 304 20.02 -0.53 8.84
CA LEU A 304 19.88 -1.95 9.10
C LEU A 304 21.18 -2.48 9.78
N ASP A 305 21.02 -3.46 10.66
CA ASP A 305 22.16 -4.21 11.18
C ASP A 305 22.80 -5.06 10.06
N LYS A 306 24.03 -5.58 10.33
CA LYS A 306 24.81 -6.32 9.33
C LYS A 306 24.07 -7.55 8.77
N GLN A 307 23.26 -8.24 9.57
CA GLN A 307 22.53 -9.42 9.14
C GLN A 307 21.40 -9.05 8.18
N ASN A 308 20.60 -8.04 8.52
CA ASN A 308 19.50 -7.56 7.68
C ASN A 308 20.03 -6.92 6.37
N LYS A 309 21.16 -6.22 6.44
CA LYS A 309 21.77 -5.54 5.28
C LYS A 309 22.25 -6.51 4.21
N ASN A 310 22.73 -7.69 4.60
CA ASN A 310 23.23 -8.72 3.69
C ASN A 310 22.12 -9.67 3.18
N TRP A 311 20.87 -9.30 3.32
CA TRP A 311 19.77 -10.10 2.80
C TRP A 311 19.77 -10.11 1.26
N PRO A 312 19.66 -11.29 0.60
CA PRO A 312 19.76 -11.43 -0.86
C PRO A 312 18.78 -10.56 -1.66
N VAL A 313 17.60 -10.24 -1.12
CA VAL A 313 16.64 -9.34 -1.79
C VAL A 313 17.22 -7.95 -2.04
N PHE A 314 18.19 -7.51 -1.25
CA PHE A 314 18.92 -6.26 -1.47
C PHE A 314 20.15 -6.42 -2.39
N ILE A 315 20.58 -7.66 -2.65
CA ILE A 315 21.86 -7.94 -3.37
C ILE A 315 21.60 -8.36 -4.81
N LEU A 316 20.41 -8.88 -5.11
CA LEU A 316 20.07 -9.38 -6.44
C LEU A 316 19.60 -8.25 -7.36
N PHE A 317 20.54 -7.65 -8.07
CA PHE A 317 20.28 -6.95 -9.32
C PHE A 317 20.31 -8.01 -10.43
N ILE A 318 19.25 -8.08 -11.20
CA ILE A 318 19.18 -8.93 -12.41
C ILE A 318 19.48 -8.09 -13.61
#